data_4367a89aec844c6b55018e71f6974813
#
_entry.id   4367a89aec844c6b55018e71f6974813
#
_cell.length_a   1.000
_cell.length_b   1.000
_cell.length_c   1.000
_cell.angle_alpha   90.00
_cell.angle_beta   90.00
_cell.angle_gamma   90.00
#
_symmetry.space_group_name_H-M   'P 1'
#
loop_
_entity.id
_entity.type
_entity.pdbx_description
1 polymer ?
#
loop_
_entity_poly.entity_id
_entity_poly.type
_entity_poly.pdbx_seq_one_letter_code
_entity_poly.pdbx_strand_id
1 'polypeptide(L)'
;MIVINLWGAPSSGKSTTASGLFFLMKINKFKVELVHEFAKELVLEQRENVFTDQNYIFAEQNRRIRRLEKHNYDFAITDSPLLLPLYYDEKRSGEDFAQFLTNEFHKYNNLNYFLVRRHTFEPMGRRHNEKQAIRIEEELRQWLTDAGIPFKEIVASPKSPEDILNDLRQRLPHPVDMPFSLDDDQLK
;
A
#
# COMPACT_ATOMS: atom_id res chain seq x y z
N MET A 1 11.46 -9.58 5.92
CA MET A 1 10.02 -9.42 5.57
C MET A 1 9.91 -8.61 4.29
N ILE A 2 9.04 -9.01 3.37
CA ILE A 2 8.70 -8.26 2.16
C ILE A 2 7.50 -7.35 2.48
N VAL A 3 7.60 -6.06 2.11
CA VAL A 3 6.49 -5.11 2.24
C VAL A 3 5.92 -4.80 0.86
N ILE A 4 4.67 -5.19 0.65
CA ILE A 4 3.92 -4.92 -0.58
C ILE A 4 3.21 -3.59 -0.40
N ASN A 5 3.72 -2.57 -1.06
CA ASN A 5 3.24 -1.20 -0.98
C ASN A 5 2.27 -0.91 -2.12
N LEU A 6 1.04 -0.54 -1.80
CA LEU A 6 0.07 -0.09 -2.79
C LEU A 6 0.04 1.45 -2.81
N TRP A 7 0.55 2.00 -3.90
CA TRP A 7 0.56 3.43 -4.19
C TRP A 7 -0.63 3.83 -5.06
N GLY A 8 -0.95 5.09 -5.08
CA GLY A 8 -1.99 5.66 -5.93
C GLY A 8 -2.81 6.72 -5.22
N ALA A 9 -3.52 7.52 -5.98
CA ALA A 9 -4.34 8.62 -5.51
C ALA A 9 -5.53 8.16 -4.63
N PRO A 10 -6.19 9.08 -3.93
CA PRO A 10 -7.47 8.79 -3.30
C PRO A 10 -8.47 8.16 -4.29
N SER A 11 -9.23 7.17 -3.84
CA SER A 11 -10.17 6.41 -4.69
C SER A 11 -9.55 5.63 -5.86
N SER A 12 -8.25 5.27 -5.82
CA SER A 12 -7.63 4.40 -6.83
C SER A 12 -7.85 2.91 -6.59
N GLY A 13 -8.59 2.51 -5.55
CA GLY A 13 -8.84 1.11 -5.24
C GLY A 13 -7.80 0.41 -4.36
N LYS A 14 -6.86 1.16 -3.74
CA LYS A 14 -5.79 0.60 -2.88
C LYS A 14 -6.32 -0.35 -1.81
N SER A 15 -7.24 0.12 -0.97
CA SER A 15 -7.76 -0.67 0.15
C SER A 15 -8.53 -1.91 -0.32
N THR A 16 -9.27 -1.80 -1.42
CA THR A 16 -9.98 -2.93 -2.03
C THR A 16 -8.98 -3.96 -2.58
N THR A 17 -7.96 -3.50 -3.32
CA THR A 17 -6.91 -4.36 -3.85
C THR A 17 -6.09 -5.01 -2.72
N ALA A 18 -5.76 -4.25 -1.66
CA ALA A 18 -5.06 -4.77 -0.49
C ALA A 18 -5.84 -5.89 0.19
N SER A 19 -7.14 -5.70 0.39
CA SER A 19 -8.02 -6.71 1.01
C SER A 19 -8.15 -7.97 0.13
N GLY A 20 -8.32 -7.80 -1.18
CA GLY A 20 -8.38 -8.91 -2.12
C GLY A 20 -7.06 -9.68 -2.19
N LEU A 21 -5.93 -8.99 -2.25
CA LEU A 21 -4.61 -9.61 -2.23
C LEU A 21 -4.35 -10.34 -0.90
N PHE A 22 -4.72 -9.74 0.22
CA PHE A 22 -4.61 -10.38 1.53
C PHE A 22 -5.41 -11.68 1.58
N PHE A 23 -6.67 -11.65 1.13
CA PHE A 23 -7.50 -12.86 1.04
C PHE A 23 -6.82 -13.93 0.19
N LEU A 24 -6.39 -13.60 -1.03
CA LEU A 24 -5.73 -14.56 -1.93
C LEU A 24 -4.44 -15.12 -1.33
N MET A 25 -3.62 -14.30 -0.69
CA MET A 25 -2.40 -14.76 -0.05
C MET A 25 -2.70 -15.67 1.16
N LYS A 26 -3.71 -15.36 1.97
CA LYS A 26 -4.11 -16.19 3.13
C LYS A 26 -4.59 -17.57 2.72
N ILE A 27 -5.47 -17.68 1.72
CA ILE A 27 -5.95 -18.99 1.24
C ILE A 27 -4.82 -19.81 0.60
N ASN A 28 -3.80 -19.14 0.04
CA ASN A 28 -2.57 -19.75 -0.46
C ASN A 28 -1.50 -19.96 0.64
N LYS A 29 -1.87 -19.85 1.92
CA LYS A 29 -1.04 -20.14 3.11
C LYS A 29 0.22 -19.29 3.25
N PHE A 30 0.29 -18.11 2.63
CA PHE A 30 1.34 -17.16 2.91
C PHE A 30 1.24 -16.65 4.36
N LYS A 31 2.37 -16.45 5.01
CA LYS A 31 2.46 -15.75 6.30
C LYS A 31 2.42 -14.24 6.05
N VAL A 32 1.23 -13.74 5.80
CA VAL A 32 0.96 -12.35 5.42
C VAL A 32 0.01 -11.67 6.39
N GLU A 33 0.19 -10.36 6.59
CA GLU A 33 -0.72 -9.50 7.34
C GLU A 33 -1.03 -8.22 6.57
N LEU A 34 -2.25 -7.71 6.76
CA LEU A 34 -2.72 -6.46 6.17
C LEU A 34 -2.54 -5.31 7.17
N VAL A 35 -1.80 -4.29 6.74
CA VAL A 35 -1.56 -3.07 7.50
C VAL A 35 -2.37 -1.94 6.89
N HIS A 36 -3.52 -1.66 7.51
CA HIS A 36 -4.43 -0.59 7.07
C HIS A 36 -3.82 0.80 7.27
N GLU A 37 -4.26 1.73 6.43
CA GLU A 37 -3.93 3.14 6.50
C GLU A 37 -4.40 3.74 7.83
N PHE A 38 -3.44 4.23 8.64
CA PHE A 38 -3.75 4.88 9.91
C PHE A 38 -4.50 6.22 9.71
N ALA A 39 -4.11 6.98 8.70
CA ALA A 39 -4.77 8.26 8.39
C ALA A 39 -6.28 8.11 8.17
N LYS A 40 -6.74 7.00 7.59
CA LYS A 40 -8.16 6.72 7.41
C LYS A 40 -8.91 6.54 8.74
N GLU A 41 -8.27 5.96 9.75
CA GLU A 41 -8.86 5.84 11.09
C GLU A 41 -9.09 7.23 11.70
N LEU A 42 -8.13 8.15 11.53
CA LEU A 42 -8.26 9.53 11.99
C LEU A 42 -9.45 10.27 11.34
N VAL A 43 -9.73 10.00 10.06
CA VAL A 43 -10.94 10.55 9.39
C VAL A 43 -12.20 10.02 10.05
N LEU A 44 -12.29 8.71 10.28
CA LEU A 44 -13.46 8.08 10.90
C LEU A 44 -13.67 8.54 12.35
N GLU A 45 -12.60 8.87 13.06
CA GLU A 45 -12.62 9.40 14.43
C GLU A 45 -12.83 10.93 14.48
N GLN A 46 -12.98 11.61 13.33
CA GLN A 46 -13.09 13.06 13.20
C GLN A 46 -11.89 13.82 13.82
N ARG A 47 -10.70 13.22 13.76
CA ARG A 47 -9.42 13.76 14.26
C ARG A 47 -8.54 14.31 13.14
N GLU A 48 -9.13 14.97 12.18
CA GLU A 48 -8.43 15.46 10.98
C GLU A 48 -7.39 16.55 11.27
N ASN A 49 -7.48 17.22 12.41
CA ASN A 49 -6.47 18.18 12.88
C ASN A 49 -5.08 17.54 13.04
N VAL A 50 -5.02 16.22 13.20
CA VAL A 50 -3.76 15.46 13.34
C VAL A 50 -3.05 15.23 11.99
N PHE A 51 -3.72 15.46 10.85
CA PHE A 51 -3.10 15.25 9.51
C PHE A 51 -1.92 16.17 9.22
N THR A 52 -1.78 17.28 9.92
CA THR A 52 -0.61 18.14 9.79
C THR A 52 0.64 17.58 10.47
N ASP A 53 0.46 16.58 11.34
CA ASP A 53 1.55 15.88 12.04
C ASP A 53 1.94 14.60 11.29
N GLN A 54 2.73 14.77 10.25
CA GLN A 54 3.20 13.63 9.45
C GLN A 54 4.18 12.73 10.23
N ASN A 55 4.85 13.26 11.26
CA ASN A 55 5.69 12.45 12.16
C ASN A 55 4.85 11.41 12.91
N TYR A 56 3.70 11.82 13.44
CA TYR A 56 2.78 10.93 14.15
C TYR A 56 2.18 9.87 13.22
N ILE A 57 1.75 10.27 12.02
CA ILE A 57 1.20 9.35 11.02
C ILE A 57 2.26 8.31 10.64
N PHE A 58 3.48 8.75 10.36
CA PHE A 58 4.60 7.85 10.07
C PHE A 58 4.88 6.89 11.22
N ALA A 59 5.03 7.41 12.46
CA ALA A 59 5.39 6.62 13.62
C ALA A 59 4.38 5.48 13.87
N GLU A 60 3.09 5.78 13.72
CA GLU A 60 2.03 4.79 13.91
C GLU A 60 2.01 3.75 12.77
N GLN A 61 2.18 4.17 11.51
CA GLN A 61 2.25 3.25 10.37
C GLN A 61 3.48 2.34 10.47
N ASN A 62 4.64 2.90 10.82
CA ASN A 62 5.89 2.14 11.02
C ASN A 62 5.75 1.13 12.18
N ARG A 63 5.14 1.53 13.31
CA ARG A 63 4.85 0.63 14.43
C ARG A 63 4.02 -0.58 13.99
N ARG A 64 3.01 -0.37 13.15
CA ARG A 64 2.13 -1.43 12.62
C ARG A 64 2.89 -2.43 11.75
N ILE A 65 3.84 -1.97 10.93
CA ILE A 65 4.67 -2.84 10.11
C ILE A 65 5.72 -3.56 10.98
N ARG A 66 6.45 -2.84 11.83
CA ARG A 66 7.53 -3.41 12.66
C ARG A 66 7.08 -4.53 13.60
N ARG A 67 5.85 -4.46 14.13
CA ARG A 67 5.34 -5.53 14.99
C ARG A 67 5.26 -6.88 14.26
N LEU A 68 5.09 -6.89 12.94
CA LEU A 68 4.97 -8.11 12.15
C LEU A 68 6.29 -8.88 12.08
N GLU A 69 7.43 -8.17 12.04
CA GLU A 69 8.75 -8.81 12.08
C GLU A 69 8.94 -9.65 13.35
N LYS A 70 8.49 -9.12 14.50
CA LYS A 70 8.58 -9.83 15.79
C LYS A 70 7.75 -11.12 15.81
N HIS A 71 6.76 -11.23 14.95
CA HIS A 71 5.87 -12.38 14.84
C HIS A 71 6.19 -13.27 13.63
N ASN A 72 7.38 -13.07 12.99
CA ASN A 72 7.87 -13.86 11.87
C ASN A 72 6.90 -13.92 10.68
N TYR A 73 6.26 -12.79 10.35
CA TYR A 73 5.55 -12.66 9.10
C TYR A 73 6.53 -12.53 7.93
N ASP A 74 6.23 -13.21 6.82
CA ASP A 74 7.05 -13.12 5.62
C ASP A 74 6.67 -11.90 4.77
N PHE A 75 5.38 -11.50 4.83
CA PHE A 75 4.81 -10.41 4.05
C PHE A 75 3.96 -9.47 4.89
N ALA A 76 4.05 -8.18 4.57
CA ALA A 76 3.09 -7.15 4.95
C ALA A 76 2.50 -6.52 3.68
N ILE A 77 1.18 -6.35 3.63
CA ILE A 77 0.52 -5.57 2.58
C ILE A 77 0.10 -4.24 3.22
N THR A 78 0.41 -3.12 2.58
CA THR A 78 -0.06 -1.82 3.06
C THR A 78 -0.63 -0.96 1.93
N ASP A 79 -1.76 -0.30 2.20
CA ASP A 79 -2.35 0.72 1.35
C ASP A 79 -1.92 2.15 1.75
N SER A 80 -0.94 2.24 2.68
CA SER A 80 -0.29 3.48 3.10
C SER A 80 1.23 3.23 3.28
N PRO A 81 2.01 3.31 2.20
CA PRO A 81 3.45 3.11 2.23
C PRO A 81 4.18 4.07 3.17
N LEU A 82 5.27 3.61 3.80
CA LEU A 82 6.01 4.40 4.81
C LEU A 82 6.57 5.74 4.31
N LEU A 83 6.77 5.89 3.02
CA LEU A 83 7.24 7.15 2.43
C LEU A 83 6.11 8.12 2.06
N LEU A 84 4.85 7.68 2.11
CA LEU A 84 3.71 8.53 1.77
C LEU A 84 3.63 9.82 2.63
N PRO A 85 4.00 9.81 3.92
CA PRO A 85 4.11 11.04 4.71
C PRO A 85 5.04 12.09 4.11
N LEU A 86 6.15 11.72 3.44
CA LEU A 86 7.04 12.69 2.80
C LEU A 86 6.38 13.44 1.64
N TYR A 87 5.52 12.77 0.89
CA TYR A 87 4.75 13.41 -0.16
C TYR A 87 3.79 14.48 0.42
N TYR A 88 3.12 14.16 1.54
CA TYR A 88 2.16 15.06 2.18
C TYR A 88 2.80 16.12 3.11
N ASP A 89 4.03 15.90 3.54
CA ASP A 89 4.73 16.82 4.47
C ASP A 89 5.14 18.15 3.82
N GLU A 90 5.21 18.20 2.48
CA GLU A 90 5.61 19.39 1.73
C GLU A 90 6.94 20.01 2.24
N LYS A 91 7.87 19.16 2.71
CA LYS A 91 9.17 19.53 3.29
C LYS A 91 9.11 20.35 4.60
N ARG A 92 7.99 20.31 5.32
CA ARG A 92 7.83 21.06 6.58
C ARG A 92 8.71 20.51 7.71
N SER A 93 8.93 19.20 7.75
CA SER A 93 9.69 18.53 8.81
C SER A 93 11.21 18.48 8.56
N GLY A 94 11.69 19.01 7.44
CA GLY A 94 13.10 19.13 7.13
C GLY A 94 13.77 17.89 6.58
N GLU A 95 15.05 18.03 6.23
CA GLU A 95 15.85 16.98 5.57
C GLU A 95 16.12 15.77 6.48
N ASP A 96 16.33 16.00 7.76
CA ASP A 96 16.58 14.92 8.73
C ASP A 96 15.40 13.96 8.83
N PHE A 97 14.17 14.49 8.81
CA PHE A 97 12.97 13.68 8.78
C PHE A 97 12.86 12.87 7.49
N ALA A 98 13.10 13.50 6.35
CA ALA A 98 13.09 12.82 5.06
C ALA A 98 14.11 11.67 5.01
N GLN A 99 15.32 11.92 5.47
CA GLN A 99 16.37 10.90 5.53
C GLN A 99 16.01 9.76 6.49
N PHE A 100 15.43 10.09 7.64
CA PHE A 100 14.99 9.08 8.61
C PHE A 100 13.91 8.16 8.01
N LEU A 101 12.86 8.70 7.37
CA LEU A 101 11.82 7.92 6.74
C LEU A 101 12.36 7.04 5.62
N THR A 102 13.25 7.60 4.80
CA THR A 102 13.91 6.89 3.72
C THR A 102 14.71 5.70 4.25
N ASN A 103 15.48 5.91 5.32
CA ASN A 103 16.24 4.85 5.97
C ASN A 103 15.32 3.76 6.56
N GLU A 104 14.20 4.14 7.19
CA GLU A 104 13.23 3.16 7.72
C GLU A 104 12.56 2.35 6.61
N PHE A 105 12.20 2.98 5.48
CA PHE A 105 11.63 2.30 4.34
C PHE A 105 12.60 1.27 3.74
N HIS A 106 13.87 1.61 3.58
CA HIS A 106 14.89 0.74 3.00
C HIS A 106 15.34 -0.42 3.91
N LYS A 107 14.89 -0.48 5.16
CA LYS A 107 15.07 -1.67 6.01
C LYS A 107 14.29 -2.88 5.50
N TYR A 108 13.27 -2.66 4.71
CA TYR A 108 12.41 -3.70 4.16
C TYR A 108 12.74 -4.00 2.70
N ASN A 109 12.44 -5.22 2.28
CA ASN A 109 12.39 -5.54 0.86
C ASN A 109 11.03 -5.05 0.33
N ASN A 110 11.04 -3.89 -0.36
CA ASN A 110 9.82 -3.21 -0.81
C ASN A 110 9.44 -3.62 -2.23
N LEU A 111 8.21 -4.10 -2.39
CA LEU A 111 7.58 -4.28 -3.69
C LEU A 111 6.49 -3.22 -3.86
N ASN A 112 6.66 -2.33 -4.83
CA ASN A 112 5.80 -1.19 -5.01
C ASN A 112 4.91 -1.37 -6.24
N TYR A 113 3.59 -1.28 -6.05
CA TYR A 113 2.59 -1.32 -7.10
C TYR A 113 1.80 -0.01 -7.10
N PHE A 114 1.77 0.66 -8.24
CA PHE A 114 1.02 1.90 -8.41
C PHE A 114 -0.31 1.61 -9.08
N LEU A 115 -1.41 1.85 -8.38
CA LEU A 115 -2.76 1.60 -8.87
C LEU A 115 -3.27 2.80 -9.66
N VAL A 116 -3.41 2.61 -10.97
CA VAL A 116 -3.95 3.58 -11.91
C VAL A 116 -5.47 3.45 -11.94
N ARG A 117 -6.18 4.51 -11.55
CA ARG A 117 -7.64 4.51 -11.50
C ARG A 117 -8.27 4.52 -12.90
N ARG A 118 -9.22 3.62 -13.15
CA ARG A 118 -10.03 3.56 -14.39
C ARG A 118 -11.53 3.49 -14.11
N HIS A 119 -11.94 3.52 -12.86
CA HIS A 119 -13.34 3.51 -12.43
C HIS A 119 -13.78 4.90 -11.94
N THR A 120 -15.09 5.07 -11.76
CA THR A 120 -15.69 6.30 -11.23
C THR A 120 -15.13 6.63 -9.85
N PHE A 121 -14.92 7.92 -9.60
CA PHE A 121 -14.45 8.40 -8.31
C PHE A 121 -15.51 8.14 -7.22
N GLU A 122 -15.08 7.52 -6.11
CA GLU A 122 -15.94 7.29 -4.93
C GLU A 122 -15.60 8.35 -3.87
N PRO A 123 -16.53 9.28 -3.58
CA PRO A 123 -16.26 10.39 -2.64
C PRO A 123 -16.37 10.00 -1.16
N MET A 124 -17.06 8.90 -0.82
CA MET A 124 -17.33 8.54 0.57
C MET A 124 -16.02 8.27 1.36
N GLY A 125 -15.87 8.93 2.50
CA GLY A 125 -14.67 8.81 3.35
C GLY A 125 -13.42 9.44 2.76
N ARG A 126 -13.56 10.45 1.86
CA ARG A 126 -12.44 11.12 1.20
C ARG A 126 -12.44 12.61 1.51
N ARG A 127 -11.23 13.18 1.68
CA ARG A 127 -11.02 14.63 1.80
C ARG A 127 -10.89 15.34 0.45
N HIS A 128 -10.54 14.59 -0.61
CA HIS A 128 -10.26 15.12 -1.93
C HIS A 128 -11.43 14.88 -2.87
N ASN A 129 -11.64 15.80 -3.79
CA ASN A 129 -12.55 15.62 -4.91
C ASN A 129 -11.84 14.91 -6.10
N GLU A 130 -12.60 14.61 -7.16
CA GLU A 130 -12.06 13.87 -8.31
C GLU A 130 -10.91 14.60 -9.02
N LYS A 131 -11.03 15.94 -9.21
CA LYS A 131 -9.98 16.74 -9.85
C LYS A 131 -8.69 16.71 -9.05
N GLN A 132 -8.81 16.83 -7.73
CA GLN A 132 -7.66 16.71 -6.82
C GLN A 132 -7.04 15.31 -6.88
N ALA A 133 -7.87 14.26 -6.96
CA ALA A 133 -7.36 12.88 -7.06
C ALA A 133 -6.59 12.64 -8.36
N ILE A 134 -7.02 13.19 -9.49
CA ILE A 134 -6.29 13.11 -10.77
C ILE A 134 -4.93 13.80 -10.63
N ARG A 135 -4.90 15.01 -10.09
CA ARG A 135 -3.66 15.75 -9.88
C ARG A 135 -2.70 15.00 -8.94
N ILE A 136 -3.21 14.48 -7.82
CA ILE A 136 -2.41 13.67 -6.88
C ILE A 136 -1.84 12.42 -7.57
N GLU A 137 -2.59 11.78 -8.48
CA GLU A 137 -2.10 10.61 -9.20
C GLU A 137 -0.86 10.95 -10.04
N GLU A 138 -0.90 12.06 -10.77
CA GLU A 138 0.21 12.53 -11.61
C GLU A 138 1.41 12.95 -10.76
N GLU A 139 1.17 13.79 -9.74
CA GLU A 139 2.21 14.29 -8.85
C GLU A 139 2.90 13.17 -8.06
N LEU A 140 2.14 12.20 -7.53
CA LEU A 140 2.68 11.08 -6.76
C LEU A 140 3.51 10.14 -7.65
N ARG A 141 3.07 9.89 -8.89
CA ARG A 141 3.82 9.11 -9.87
C ARG A 141 5.18 9.78 -10.18
N GLN A 142 5.15 11.09 -10.44
CA GLN A 142 6.35 11.85 -10.71
C GLN A 142 7.27 11.86 -9.48
N TRP A 143 6.72 12.08 -8.29
CA TRP A 143 7.47 12.07 -7.04
C TRP A 143 8.20 10.74 -6.80
N LEU A 144 7.55 9.60 -7.03
CA LEU A 144 8.18 8.27 -6.93
C LEU A 144 9.33 8.10 -7.93
N THR A 145 9.13 8.59 -9.17
CA THR A 145 10.14 8.55 -10.22
C THR A 145 11.36 9.39 -9.85
N ASP A 146 11.15 10.62 -9.37
CA ASP A 146 12.20 11.57 -8.97
C ASP A 146 12.96 11.06 -7.73
N ALA A 147 12.27 10.36 -6.83
CA ALA A 147 12.88 9.72 -5.66
C ALA A 147 13.63 8.42 -6.00
N GLY A 148 13.62 7.97 -7.26
CA GLY A 148 14.26 6.73 -7.68
C GLY A 148 13.64 5.46 -7.09
N ILE A 149 12.37 5.51 -6.71
CA ILE A 149 11.64 4.37 -6.12
C ILE A 149 11.00 3.57 -7.26
N PRO A 150 11.48 2.35 -7.54
CA PRO A 150 10.90 1.54 -8.61
C PRO A 150 9.51 1.08 -8.23
N PHE A 151 8.58 1.13 -9.18
CA PHE A 151 7.22 0.62 -9.02
C PHE A 151 6.71 -0.01 -10.32
N LYS A 152 5.72 -0.92 -10.18
CA LYS A 152 4.97 -1.48 -11.31
C LYS A 152 3.58 -0.90 -11.32
N GLU A 153 3.16 -0.37 -12.46
CA GLU A 153 1.78 0.10 -12.63
C GLU A 153 0.81 -1.07 -12.81
N ILE A 154 -0.32 -0.97 -12.12
CA ILE A 154 -1.44 -1.91 -12.21
C ILE A 154 -2.71 -1.10 -12.46
N VAL A 155 -3.42 -1.42 -13.52
CA VAL A 155 -4.75 -0.81 -13.77
C VAL A 155 -5.73 -1.36 -12.74
N ALA A 156 -6.30 -0.45 -11.92
CA ALA A 156 -7.21 -0.82 -10.85
C ALA A 156 -8.48 -1.50 -11.41
N SER A 157 -8.66 -2.75 -11.07
CA SER A 157 -9.76 -3.61 -11.51
C SER A 157 -10.03 -4.71 -10.47
N PRO A 158 -11.12 -5.47 -10.57
CA PRO A 158 -11.33 -6.65 -9.74
C PRO A 158 -10.22 -7.71 -9.84
N LYS A 159 -9.43 -7.71 -10.94
CA LYS A 159 -8.31 -8.63 -11.15
C LYS A 159 -6.98 -8.15 -10.56
N SER A 160 -6.88 -6.89 -10.12
CA SER A 160 -5.62 -6.34 -9.59
C SER A 160 -5.00 -7.18 -8.47
N PRO A 161 -5.74 -7.79 -7.53
CA PRO A 161 -5.17 -8.68 -6.53
C PRO A 161 -4.48 -9.92 -7.13
N GLU A 162 -5.09 -10.52 -8.16
CA GLU A 162 -4.54 -11.67 -8.86
C GLU A 162 -3.29 -11.31 -9.66
N ASP A 163 -3.32 -10.16 -10.37
CA ASP A 163 -2.20 -9.66 -11.16
C ASP A 163 -0.97 -9.42 -10.27
N ILE A 164 -1.18 -8.83 -9.08
CA ILE A 164 -0.11 -8.61 -8.09
C ILE A 164 0.40 -9.95 -7.53
N LEU A 165 -0.50 -10.88 -7.19
CA LEU A 165 -0.10 -12.19 -6.68
C LEU A 165 0.72 -12.97 -7.71
N ASN A 166 0.34 -12.92 -8.98
CA ASN A 166 1.06 -13.57 -10.06
C ASN A 166 2.45 -12.96 -10.29
N ASP A 167 2.56 -11.62 -10.25
CA ASP A 167 3.87 -10.95 -10.31
C ASP A 167 4.75 -11.31 -9.11
N LEU A 168 4.17 -11.36 -7.91
CA LEU A 168 4.88 -11.77 -6.69
C LEU A 168 5.45 -13.19 -6.83
N ARG A 169 4.66 -14.14 -7.33
CA ARG A 169 5.11 -15.54 -7.52
C ARG A 169 6.30 -15.65 -8.48
N GLN A 170 6.32 -14.84 -9.52
CA GLN A 170 7.45 -14.83 -10.47
C GLN A 170 8.74 -14.30 -9.85
N ARG A 171 8.64 -13.50 -8.79
CA ARG A 171 9.79 -12.89 -8.08
C ARG A 171 10.31 -13.73 -6.93
N LEU A 172 9.51 -14.67 -6.43
CA LEU A 172 9.91 -15.54 -5.33
C LEU A 172 10.81 -16.66 -5.81
N PRO A 173 11.91 -17.00 -5.08
CA PRO A 173 12.90 -17.98 -5.51
C PRO A 173 12.39 -19.43 -5.54
N HIS A 174 11.26 -19.71 -4.92
CA HIS A 174 10.63 -21.05 -4.93
C HIS A 174 9.15 -20.94 -5.28
N PRO A 175 8.63 -21.80 -6.18
CA PRO A 175 7.20 -21.89 -6.39
C PRO A 175 6.53 -22.29 -5.07
N VAL A 176 5.64 -21.45 -4.59
CA VAL A 176 4.77 -21.81 -3.48
C VAL A 176 3.74 -22.77 -4.03
N ASP A 177 3.80 -24.05 -3.62
CA ASP A 177 2.82 -25.05 -4.01
C ASP A 177 1.41 -24.55 -3.70
N MET A 178 0.55 -24.51 -4.71
CA MET A 178 -0.81 -23.99 -4.63
C MET A 178 -1.74 -25.04 -4.05
N PRO A 179 -2.27 -24.88 -2.83
CA PRO A 179 -3.31 -25.79 -2.34
C PRO A 179 -4.72 -25.44 -2.85
N PHE A 180 -4.89 -24.34 -3.60
CA PHE A 180 -6.21 -23.92 -4.13
C PHE A 180 -6.08 -23.41 -5.55
N SER A 181 -6.62 -24.14 -6.53
CA SER A 181 -7.14 -23.55 -7.76
C SER A 181 -8.58 -23.13 -7.48
N LEU A 182 -8.95 -21.93 -7.91
CA LEU A 182 -10.37 -21.50 -7.93
C LEU A 182 -11.06 -22.09 -9.18
N ASP A 183 -10.69 -23.29 -9.60
CA ASP A 183 -11.40 -23.99 -10.66
C ASP A 183 -12.76 -24.41 -10.11
N ASP A 184 -13.81 -23.89 -10.75
CA ASP A 184 -15.24 -24.02 -10.39
C ASP A 184 -15.80 -25.45 -10.33
N ASP A 185 -14.99 -26.49 -10.47
CA ASP A 185 -15.43 -27.87 -10.59
C ASP A 185 -15.57 -28.64 -9.25
N GLN A 186 -15.31 -28.03 -8.10
CA GLN A 186 -15.45 -28.70 -6.81
C GLN A 186 -16.57 -28.15 -5.90
N LEU A 187 -17.44 -27.30 -6.44
CA LEU A 187 -18.66 -26.84 -5.76
C LEU A 187 -19.91 -27.57 -6.30
N LYS A 188 -19.84 -28.88 -6.45
CA LYS A 188 -21.03 -29.71 -6.69
C LYS A 188 -21.28 -30.64 -5.52
#